data_73989240fda262cc9c406a37fe4b9e82
#
_entry.id   73989240fda262cc9c406a37fe4b9e82
#
_cell.length_a   1.000
_cell.length_b   1.000
_cell.length_c   1.000
_cell.angle_alpha   90.00
_cell.angle_beta   90.00
_cell.angle_gamma   90.00
#
_symmetry.space_group_name_H-M   'P 1'
#
loop_
_entity.id
_entity.type
_entity.pdbx_description
1 polymer ?
#
loop_
_entity_poly.entity_id
_entity_poly.type
_entity_poly.pdbx_seq_one_letter_code
_entity_poly.pdbx_strand_id
1 'polypeptide(L)'
;MPIRVECAGCQKKFQVADSAVGKSFRCKSCGTMTKIPAPQETDDDAVFADLSEEEGSDDEAPDDDLHNEPDSSIFGSSSSNRDAVRRPAGGAGRKSRARPKSGSSNVGKWILIAAGSGAAMLLLCCGGGYFFVSSVMKPPLASPQANEPFPVDTLVAPAFPELGQPQTVEQTGVKLYTLDLATANAANMRPAARMRLNVYLPPGEHPAGSLGCVLVAPAGTNLLTGNSLDDATYHTETLPYAVAGYAVVTYSLDGALPAGSDGSSDDDLARAYLGFSASFAGLANARAALEFVLARLPQVDPRRIFAAGHSSAGTLALLFAEHDTRLKGCVAYAPQTDVEQHLSLMLGLLAMTNKFPGIVDFARRSSPKTHIARIKCPTFLFWAADDSVVAPEGIQQFATNLGSLRQDVTVKTVATGEHYNSMVNPGIGLAIEWLKGLRGEQAAVAVDESPSETP
;
A
#
# COMPACT_ATOMS: atom_id res chain seq x y z
N MET A 1 9.66 10.24 -5.71
CA MET A 1 8.54 10.58 -4.77
C MET A 1 8.61 12.06 -4.44
N PRO A 2 7.51 12.76 -4.15
CA PRO A 2 7.61 14.16 -3.76
C PRO A 2 8.35 14.28 -2.43
N ILE A 3 9.39 15.12 -2.41
CA ILE A 3 10.23 15.34 -1.23
C ILE A 3 9.52 16.36 -0.34
N ARG A 4 9.47 16.08 0.97
CA ARG A 4 9.00 17.05 1.96
C ARG A 4 10.15 17.96 2.35
N VAL A 5 9.97 19.26 2.17
CA VAL A 5 10.96 20.30 2.52
C VAL A 5 10.33 21.27 3.49
N GLU A 6 11.05 21.59 4.55
CA GLU A 6 10.64 22.59 5.53
C GLU A 6 11.34 23.93 5.26
N CYS A 7 10.56 25.01 5.27
CA CYS A 7 11.12 26.35 5.05
C CYS A 7 11.99 26.78 6.23
N ALA A 8 13.24 27.11 5.96
CA ALA A 8 14.18 27.56 6.98
C ALA A 8 13.76 28.84 7.72
N GLY A 9 12.84 29.64 7.14
CA GLY A 9 12.40 30.90 7.74
C GLY A 9 11.10 30.83 8.53
N CYS A 10 10.12 29.98 8.12
CA CYS A 10 8.81 29.93 8.76
C CYS A 10 8.32 28.51 9.10
N GLN A 11 9.18 27.52 8.92
CA GLN A 11 8.93 26.10 9.25
C GLN A 11 7.70 25.46 8.56
N LYS A 12 7.11 26.13 7.56
CA LYS A 12 6.06 25.51 6.76
C LYS A 12 6.61 24.41 5.89
N LYS A 13 5.88 23.30 5.84
CA LYS A 13 6.23 22.12 5.05
C LYS A 13 5.64 22.24 3.64
N PHE A 14 6.45 21.91 2.65
CA PHE A 14 6.10 21.91 1.23
C PHE A 14 6.44 20.54 0.64
N GLN A 15 5.67 20.13 -0.35
CA GLN A 15 6.02 19.00 -1.19
C GLN A 15 6.60 19.52 -2.50
N VAL A 16 7.77 19.02 -2.87
CA VAL A 16 8.47 19.39 -4.11
C VAL A 16 8.79 18.13 -4.90
N ALA A 17 8.80 18.27 -6.23
CA ALA A 17 9.13 17.15 -7.09
C ALA A 17 10.61 16.73 -6.90
N ASP A 18 10.91 15.47 -7.07
CA ASP A 18 12.26 14.88 -7.00
C ASP A 18 13.25 15.58 -7.91
N SER A 19 12.80 16.01 -9.08
CA SER A 19 13.59 16.81 -10.03
C SER A 19 14.02 18.19 -9.52
N ALA A 20 13.57 18.59 -8.33
CA ALA A 20 13.91 19.84 -7.68
C ALA A 20 15.04 19.71 -6.65
N VAL A 21 15.57 18.51 -6.42
CA VAL A 21 16.70 18.24 -5.54
C VAL A 21 17.90 19.14 -5.90
N GLY A 22 18.54 19.70 -4.87
CA GLY A 22 19.68 20.62 -5.02
C GLY A 22 19.32 22.03 -5.49
N LYS A 23 18.08 22.27 -5.93
CA LYS A 23 17.59 23.61 -6.32
C LYS A 23 17.14 24.40 -5.09
N SER A 24 16.98 25.71 -5.24
CA SER A 24 16.42 26.58 -4.21
C SER A 24 15.06 27.10 -4.64
N PHE A 25 14.12 27.20 -3.71
CA PHE A 25 12.83 27.83 -3.94
C PHE A 25 12.58 28.98 -2.96
N ARG A 26 11.78 29.95 -3.39
CA ARG A 26 11.35 31.04 -2.52
C ARG A 26 10.04 30.67 -1.84
N CYS A 27 10.04 30.63 -0.51
CA CYS A 27 8.84 30.33 0.27
C CYS A 27 7.72 31.34 -0.01
N LYS A 28 6.56 30.86 -0.46
CA LYS A 28 5.40 31.72 -0.77
C LYS A 28 4.80 32.39 0.48
N SER A 29 5.11 31.89 1.69
CA SER A 29 4.57 32.41 2.95
C SER A 29 5.43 33.47 3.61
N CYS A 30 6.77 33.39 3.52
CA CYS A 30 7.67 34.31 4.19
C CYS A 30 8.76 34.90 3.28
N GLY A 31 8.83 34.52 2.03
CA GLY A 31 9.81 35.03 1.06
C GLY A 31 11.23 34.48 1.21
N THR A 32 11.52 33.66 2.22
CA THR A 32 12.85 33.09 2.47
C THR A 32 13.24 32.11 1.38
N MET A 33 14.49 32.19 0.90
CA MET A 33 15.07 31.19 -0.02
C MET A 33 15.46 29.95 0.78
N THR A 34 14.96 28.79 0.39
CA THR A 34 15.23 27.51 1.02
C THR A 34 15.83 26.57 -0.02
N LYS A 35 16.97 25.94 0.28
CA LYS A 35 17.59 24.93 -0.58
C LYS A 35 16.93 23.57 -0.31
N ILE A 36 16.58 22.87 -1.37
CA ILE A 36 16.05 21.53 -1.29
C ILE A 36 17.24 20.58 -1.03
N PRO A 37 17.32 19.90 0.13
CA PRO A 37 18.42 18.99 0.40
C PRO A 37 18.43 17.88 -0.65
N ALA A 38 19.63 17.41 -1.00
CA ALA A 38 19.74 16.11 -1.66
C ALA A 38 19.17 15.06 -0.70
N PRO A 39 18.53 13.98 -1.19
CA PRO A 39 18.25 12.84 -0.34
C PRO A 39 19.54 12.52 0.40
N GLN A 40 19.52 12.49 1.72
CA GLN A 40 20.58 11.80 2.42
C GLN A 40 20.43 10.35 1.93
N GLU A 41 21.47 9.82 1.29
CA GLU A 41 21.68 8.40 1.21
C GLU A 41 21.62 7.95 2.67
N THR A 42 20.45 7.51 3.10
CA THR A 42 20.35 6.69 4.30
C THR A 42 21.10 5.43 3.88
N ASP A 43 22.04 5.01 4.71
CA ASP A 43 22.77 3.75 4.57
C ASP A 43 21.76 2.56 4.65
N ASP A 44 20.79 2.53 3.75
CA ASP A 44 19.87 1.39 3.58
C ASP A 44 20.59 0.20 2.91
N ASP A 45 21.81 0.43 2.40
CA ASP A 45 22.69 -0.63 1.90
C ASP A 45 23.31 -1.50 3.02
N ALA A 46 23.25 -1.07 4.29
CA ALA A 46 23.79 -1.85 5.41
C ALA A 46 22.89 -3.05 5.79
N VAL A 47 21.61 -3.04 5.42
CA VAL A 47 20.68 -4.12 5.77
C VAL A 47 20.92 -5.40 4.95
N PHE A 48 21.57 -5.29 3.79
CA PHE A 48 21.89 -6.44 2.95
C PHE A 48 23.23 -7.12 3.28
N ALA A 49 24.12 -6.45 4.02
CA ALA A 49 25.42 -7.00 4.40
C ALA A 49 25.33 -8.03 5.56
N ASP A 50 24.25 -7.98 6.37
CA ASP A 50 24.11 -8.81 7.57
C ASP A 50 23.41 -10.17 7.31
N LEU A 51 22.97 -10.43 6.07
CA LEU A 51 22.34 -11.71 5.71
C LEU A 51 23.30 -12.71 5.03
N SER A 52 24.58 -12.35 4.85
CA SER A 52 25.55 -13.21 4.17
C SER A 52 26.68 -13.75 5.05
N GLU A 53 26.71 -13.47 6.36
CA GLU A 53 27.79 -13.91 7.26
C GLU A 53 27.26 -14.69 8.48
N GLU A 54 26.52 -15.76 8.29
CA GLU A 54 26.35 -16.80 9.28
C GLU A 54 26.47 -18.18 8.64
N GLU A 55 27.69 -18.54 8.25
CA GLU A 55 28.11 -19.95 8.19
C GLU A 55 29.55 -20.09 8.70
N GLY A 56 29.65 -20.59 9.93
CA GLY A 56 30.69 -21.53 10.33
C GLY A 56 32.01 -20.98 10.86
N SER A 57 32.20 -21.03 12.17
CA SER A 57 33.31 -21.83 12.72
C SER A 57 33.18 -21.92 14.24
N ASP A 58 33.05 -23.14 14.72
CA ASP A 58 33.35 -23.57 16.08
C ASP A 58 34.81 -23.23 16.42
N ASP A 59 35.06 -22.73 17.64
CA ASP A 59 35.94 -23.32 18.64
C ASP A 59 36.36 -22.32 19.72
N GLU A 60 36.20 -22.83 20.96
CA GLU A 60 36.94 -22.53 22.18
C GLU A 60 36.76 -21.22 22.92
N ALA A 61 36.09 -21.36 24.07
CA ALA A 61 36.31 -20.55 25.29
C ALA A 61 37.67 -20.87 25.91
N PRO A 62 38.30 -20.07 26.82
CA PRO A 62 37.80 -19.97 28.17
C PRO A 62 37.98 -18.61 28.90
N ASP A 63 37.18 -18.47 29.95
CA ASP A 63 37.39 -17.85 31.30
C ASP A 63 38.22 -16.56 31.45
N ASP A 64 37.66 -15.53 32.00
CA ASP A 64 37.81 -15.11 33.41
C ASP A 64 37.35 -13.65 33.67
N ASP A 65 36.48 -13.57 34.64
CA ASP A 65 36.41 -12.67 35.78
C ASP A 65 36.38 -11.13 35.69
N LEU A 66 35.40 -10.64 36.43
CA LEU A 66 35.39 -9.56 37.43
C LEU A 66 34.79 -8.17 37.07
N HIS A 67 33.62 -8.02 37.64
CA HIS A 67 33.17 -6.86 38.49
C HIS A 67 33.24 -5.44 37.92
N ASN A 68 32.11 -4.80 37.78
CA ASN A 68 31.60 -3.84 38.77
C ASN A 68 30.39 -3.05 38.20
N GLU A 69 29.28 -3.26 38.80
CA GLU A 69 28.35 -2.18 39.10
C GLU A 69 28.84 -1.47 40.36
N PRO A 70 28.41 -0.30 40.77
CA PRO A 70 27.02 0.15 40.77
C PRO A 70 26.80 1.68 40.59
N ASP A 71 25.61 2.01 40.45
CA ASP A 71 24.79 2.84 41.34
C ASP A 71 24.48 4.28 40.96
N SER A 72 23.21 4.46 40.96
CA SER A 72 22.32 5.42 41.60
C SER A 72 22.35 6.89 41.19
N SER A 73 21.21 7.24 40.74
CA SER A 73 20.27 8.23 41.31
C SER A 73 20.66 9.71 41.34
N ILE A 74 19.72 10.50 41.07
CA ILE A 74 19.13 11.57 41.91
C ILE A 74 18.75 12.83 41.08
N PHE A 75 17.48 13.07 41.05
CA PHE A 75 16.71 14.29 41.30
C PHE A 75 17.35 15.67 41.10
N GLY A 76 16.54 16.57 40.55
CA GLY A 76 16.69 17.99 40.78
C GLY A 76 15.75 18.86 39.98
N SER A 77 14.56 19.05 40.50
CA SER A 77 13.61 20.13 40.15
C SER A 77 14.07 21.48 40.70
N SER A 78 13.56 22.54 40.09
CA SER A 78 13.14 23.85 40.62
C SER A 78 13.73 25.00 39.84
N SER A 79 12.93 25.80 39.29
CA SER A 79 12.14 26.97 39.77
C SER A 79 12.91 28.30 39.70
N SER A 80 12.23 29.22 39.00
CA SER A 80 12.03 30.64 39.30
C SER A 80 13.22 31.59 39.33
N ASN A 81 13.17 32.68 38.63
CA ASN A 81 12.87 34.06 39.05
C ASN A 81 13.25 35.06 37.96
N ARG A 82 12.31 35.90 37.56
CA ARG A 82 12.16 37.34 37.85
C ARG A 82 13.44 38.17 37.77
N ASP A 83 13.40 39.15 36.85
CA ASP A 83 13.44 40.62 37.13
C ASP A 83 13.53 41.33 35.77
N ALA A 84 12.59 42.14 35.42
CA ALA A 84 12.32 43.54 35.64
C ALA A 84 13.50 44.48 35.37
N VAL A 85 13.30 45.45 34.47
CA VAL A 85 13.72 46.86 34.51
C VAL A 85 13.66 47.49 33.08
N ARG A 86 12.83 48.38 32.89
CA ARG A 86 12.64 49.84 32.82
C ARG A 86 12.32 50.41 31.45
N ARG A 87 11.24 51.24 31.51
CA ARG A 87 10.85 52.30 30.53
C ARG A 87 11.77 53.53 30.64
N PRO A 88 11.73 54.46 29.66
CA PRO A 88 10.86 55.65 29.76
C PRO A 88 10.20 56.04 28.43
N ALA A 89 9.04 56.55 28.35
CA ALA A 89 8.35 57.76 28.74
C ALA A 89 8.47 58.92 27.70
N GLY A 90 7.32 59.38 27.31
CA GLY A 90 7.04 60.68 26.61
C GLY A 90 5.91 60.49 25.58
N GLY A 91 4.84 61.20 25.58
CA GLY A 91 4.26 62.27 26.31
C GLY A 91 3.11 62.89 25.48
N ALA A 92 2.06 63.22 26.18
CA ALA A 92 1.10 64.31 25.94
C ALA A 92 0.02 64.23 24.86
N GLY A 93 -1.21 64.42 25.31
CA GLY A 93 -2.31 64.85 24.45
C GLY A 93 -3.71 64.62 25.05
N ARG A 94 -4.06 65.42 26.03
CA ARG A 94 -5.32 65.53 26.75
C ARG A 94 -6.46 66.00 25.81
N LYS A 95 -7.66 65.34 25.88
CA LYS A 95 -8.95 66.06 25.89
C LYS A 95 -10.06 65.19 26.43
N SER A 96 -10.60 65.62 27.52
CA SER A 96 -11.81 65.19 28.23
C SER A 96 -13.08 65.42 27.41
N ARG A 97 -14.03 64.46 27.41
CA ARG A 97 -15.45 64.78 27.26
C ARG A 97 -16.37 63.78 27.97
N ALA A 98 -17.17 64.33 28.79
CA ALA A 98 -18.30 63.93 29.60
C ALA A 98 -19.00 62.56 29.33
N ARG A 99 -19.33 61.94 30.43
CA ARG A 99 -20.22 60.81 30.68
C ARG A 99 -21.70 61.32 30.59
N PRO A 100 -22.60 60.56 29.98
CA PRO A 100 -24.00 60.58 30.36
C PRO A 100 -24.44 59.29 31.04
N LYS A 101 -25.48 59.46 31.85
CA LYS A 101 -26.01 58.57 32.87
C LYS A 101 -26.66 57.29 32.34
N SER A 102 -26.62 56.27 33.19
CA SER A 102 -27.27 54.97 33.12
C SER A 102 -28.80 55.10 32.81
N GLY A 103 -29.20 54.45 31.73
CA GLY A 103 -30.57 54.01 31.50
C GLY A 103 -30.58 52.51 31.45
N SER A 104 -31.21 51.87 32.40
CA SER A 104 -31.48 50.43 32.43
C SER A 104 -32.38 50.07 31.25
N SER A 105 -31.82 49.42 30.21
CA SER A 105 -32.64 48.91 29.13
C SER A 105 -32.53 47.38 29.09
N ASN A 106 -33.71 46.76 28.99
CA ASN A 106 -33.95 45.32 28.92
C ASN A 106 -33.31 44.61 27.70
N VAL A 107 -32.13 45.05 27.24
CA VAL A 107 -31.41 44.51 26.08
C VAL A 107 -30.77 43.13 26.40
N GLY A 108 -30.48 42.88 27.67
CA GLY A 108 -29.84 41.59 28.07
C GLY A 108 -30.74 40.36 27.89
N LYS A 109 -32.06 40.51 27.96
CA LYS A 109 -32.98 39.38 27.75
C LYS A 109 -33.16 39.01 26.28
N TRP A 110 -33.06 39.98 25.38
CA TRP A 110 -33.14 39.69 23.93
C TRP A 110 -31.86 39.12 23.35
N ILE A 111 -30.70 39.44 23.92
CA ILE A 111 -29.41 38.84 23.50
C ILE A 111 -29.33 37.37 23.88
N LEU A 112 -29.86 36.97 25.02
CA LEU A 112 -29.92 35.57 25.42
C LEU A 112 -30.90 34.73 24.58
N ILE A 113 -32.03 35.33 24.15
CA ILE A 113 -32.99 34.65 23.27
C ILE A 113 -32.45 34.57 21.84
N ALA A 114 -31.75 35.58 21.34
CA ALA A 114 -31.14 35.56 20.02
C ALA A 114 -29.95 34.60 19.97
N ALA A 115 -29.14 34.52 21.02
CA ALA A 115 -28.04 33.56 21.10
C ALA A 115 -28.53 32.11 21.24
N GLY A 116 -29.61 31.89 22.00
CA GLY A 116 -30.22 30.55 22.13
C GLY A 116 -30.88 30.06 20.86
N SER A 117 -31.57 30.95 20.13
CA SER A 117 -32.19 30.60 18.84
C SER A 117 -31.16 30.40 17.73
N GLY A 118 -30.04 31.15 17.73
CA GLY A 118 -28.94 30.95 16.79
C GLY A 118 -28.21 29.62 17.00
N ALA A 119 -27.96 29.26 18.26
CA ALA A 119 -27.34 27.95 18.57
C ALA A 119 -28.28 26.78 18.27
N ALA A 120 -29.59 26.91 18.55
CA ALA A 120 -30.59 25.91 18.19
C ALA A 120 -30.74 25.77 16.66
N MET A 121 -30.69 26.88 15.93
CA MET A 121 -30.75 26.87 14.48
C MET A 121 -29.47 26.33 13.83
N LEU A 122 -28.28 26.57 14.41
CA LEU A 122 -27.03 25.98 14.01
C LEU A 122 -26.99 24.46 14.28
N LEU A 123 -27.48 24.01 15.45
CA LEU A 123 -27.62 22.60 15.76
C LEU A 123 -28.64 21.89 14.88
N LEU A 124 -29.77 22.55 14.52
CA LEU A 124 -30.74 22.04 13.56
C LEU A 124 -30.18 22.01 12.12
N CYS A 125 -29.45 23.03 11.70
CA CYS A 125 -28.82 23.07 10.39
C CYS A 125 -27.67 22.05 10.29
N CYS A 126 -26.80 21.92 11.32
CA CYS A 126 -25.72 20.96 11.33
C CYS A 126 -26.25 19.54 11.55
N GLY A 127 -27.19 19.35 12.49
CA GLY A 127 -27.81 18.05 12.73
C GLY A 127 -28.73 17.61 11.58
N GLY A 128 -29.53 18.51 11.02
CA GLY A 128 -30.35 18.27 9.84
C GLY A 128 -29.52 18.05 8.59
N GLY A 129 -28.43 18.80 8.42
CA GLY A 129 -27.46 18.60 7.34
C GLY A 129 -26.75 17.25 7.45
N TYR A 130 -26.30 16.87 8.65
CA TYR A 130 -25.69 15.55 8.89
C TYR A 130 -26.67 14.41 8.67
N PHE A 131 -27.93 14.56 9.15
CA PHE A 131 -28.98 13.57 8.95
C PHE A 131 -29.44 13.47 7.49
N PHE A 132 -29.49 14.60 6.79
CA PHE A 132 -29.80 14.66 5.37
C PHE A 132 -28.66 14.03 4.53
N VAL A 133 -27.41 14.40 4.81
CA VAL A 133 -26.23 13.80 4.15
C VAL A 133 -26.16 12.30 4.42
N SER A 134 -26.36 11.85 5.66
CA SER A 134 -26.32 10.43 6.01
C SER A 134 -27.52 9.63 5.50
N SER A 135 -28.66 10.28 5.27
CA SER A 135 -29.89 9.62 4.77
C SER A 135 -29.97 9.62 3.24
N VAL A 136 -29.44 10.66 2.59
CA VAL A 136 -29.52 10.81 1.12
C VAL A 136 -28.28 10.25 0.42
N MET A 137 -27.13 10.19 1.10
CA MET A 137 -25.88 9.66 0.53
C MET A 137 -25.61 8.19 0.91
N LYS A 138 -26.63 7.39 1.07
CA LYS A 138 -26.41 5.94 1.06
C LYS A 138 -25.99 5.57 -0.36
N PRO A 139 -24.82 4.94 -0.54
CA PRO A 139 -24.45 4.45 -1.87
C PRO A 139 -25.58 3.57 -2.40
N PRO A 140 -25.87 3.62 -3.70
CA PRO A 140 -26.83 2.69 -4.29
C PRO A 140 -26.43 1.28 -3.93
N LEU A 141 -27.41 0.43 -3.64
CA LEU A 141 -27.15 -0.97 -3.34
C LEU A 141 -26.52 -1.63 -4.56
N ALA A 142 -25.49 -2.42 -4.32
CA ALA A 142 -24.91 -3.25 -5.35
C ALA A 142 -25.96 -4.20 -5.94
N SER A 143 -25.85 -4.46 -7.21
CA SER A 143 -26.76 -5.39 -7.89
C SER A 143 -26.52 -6.84 -7.45
N PRO A 144 -27.47 -7.77 -7.67
CA PRO A 144 -27.22 -9.19 -7.42
C PRO A 144 -26.01 -9.74 -8.18
N GLN A 145 -25.73 -9.21 -9.38
CA GLN A 145 -24.58 -9.56 -10.21
C GLN A 145 -23.24 -9.17 -9.57
N ALA A 146 -23.24 -8.22 -8.63
CA ALA A 146 -22.03 -7.85 -7.87
C ALA A 146 -21.52 -8.96 -6.94
N ASN A 147 -22.30 -10.01 -6.69
CA ASN A 147 -21.88 -11.19 -5.96
C ASN A 147 -21.29 -12.28 -6.87
N GLU A 148 -21.32 -12.08 -8.20
CA GLU A 148 -20.70 -13.02 -9.12
C GLU A 148 -19.20 -12.70 -9.27
N PRO A 149 -18.31 -13.71 -9.32
CA PRO A 149 -16.89 -13.48 -9.53
C PRO A 149 -16.62 -12.85 -10.89
N PHE A 150 -15.48 -12.18 -11.05
CA PHE A 150 -15.07 -11.69 -12.35
C PHE A 150 -14.86 -12.85 -13.34
N PRO A 151 -15.27 -12.72 -14.61
CA PRO A 151 -15.20 -13.80 -15.60
C PRO A 151 -13.80 -13.93 -16.22
N VAL A 152 -12.76 -14.10 -15.38
CA VAL A 152 -11.35 -14.15 -15.83
C VAL A 152 -11.04 -15.32 -16.73
N ASP A 153 -11.85 -16.37 -16.70
CA ASP A 153 -11.69 -17.55 -17.56
C ASP A 153 -12.00 -17.27 -19.04
N THR A 154 -12.67 -16.15 -19.32
CA THR A 154 -12.93 -15.67 -20.69
C THR A 154 -11.75 -14.92 -21.31
N LEU A 155 -10.74 -14.60 -20.51
CA LEU A 155 -9.55 -13.87 -20.98
C LEU A 155 -8.66 -14.78 -21.83
N VAL A 156 -8.25 -14.26 -22.97
CA VAL A 156 -7.31 -14.95 -23.87
C VAL A 156 -5.91 -14.43 -23.61
N ALA A 157 -4.96 -15.34 -23.44
CA ALA A 157 -3.55 -14.96 -23.26
C ALA A 157 -3.03 -14.21 -24.50
N PRO A 158 -2.30 -13.11 -24.35
CA PRO A 158 -1.68 -12.41 -25.46
C PRO A 158 -0.53 -13.24 -26.07
N ALA A 159 -0.04 -12.82 -27.23
CA ALA A 159 1.24 -13.33 -27.73
C ALA A 159 2.38 -12.81 -26.84
N PHE A 160 3.25 -13.70 -26.37
CA PHE A 160 4.36 -13.35 -25.50
C PHE A 160 5.65 -13.17 -26.28
N PRO A 161 6.36 -12.04 -26.15
CA PRO A 161 7.70 -11.85 -26.69
C PRO A 161 8.70 -12.77 -25.97
N GLU A 162 9.87 -12.92 -26.58
CA GLU A 162 11.02 -13.52 -25.90
C GLU A 162 11.59 -12.55 -24.85
N LEU A 163 12.27 -13.09 -23.84
CA LEU A 163 13.08 -12.29 -22.93
C LEU A 163 14.20 -11.61 -23.74
N GLY A 164 14.32 -10.31 -23.60
CA GLY A 164 15.43 -9.55 -24.19
C GLY A 164 16.75 -9.76 -23.45
N GLN A 165 17.66 -8.79 -23.57
CA GLN A 165 18.89 -8.81 -22.79
C GLN A 165 18.64 -8.33 -21.35
N PRO A 166 19.20 -9.00 -20.35
CA PRO A 166 19.05 -8.60 -18.96
C PRO A 166 19.96 -7.41 -18.62
N GLN A 167 19.50 -6.63 -17.66
CA GLN A 167 20.35 -5.76 -16.86
C GLN A 167 20.69 -6.52 -15.56
N THR A 168 21.93 -6.44 -15.11
CA THR A 168 22.29 -6.96 -13.80
C THR A 168 21.99 -5.89 -12.76
N VAL A 169 21.19 -6.23 -11.76
CA VAL A 169 20.98 -5.35 -10.61
C VAL A 169 22.26 -5.39 -9.78
N GLU A 170 22.89 -4.22 -9.66
CA GLU A 170 24.16 -4.08 -8.96
C GLU A 170 24.09 -4.65 -7.54
N GLN A 171 25.22 -5.13 -7.03
CA GLN A 171 25.42 -5.75 -5.72
C GLN A 171 24.71 -7.11 -5.50
N THR A 172 23.58 -7.37 -6.15
CA THR A 172 22.80 -8.60 -5.94
C THR A 172 23.09 -9.70 -6.97
N GLY A 173 23.59 -9.34 -8.14
CA GLY A 173 23.76 -10.26 -9.27
C GLY A 173 22.44 -10.74 -9.90
N VAL A 174 21.30 -10.27 -9.44
CA VAL A 174 19.98 -10.57 -10.00
C VAL A 174 19.89 -10.04 -11.43
N LYS A 175 19.37 -10.84 -12.34
CA LYS A 175 19.13 -10.45 -13.74
C LYS A 175 17.72 -9.88 -13.89
N LEU A 176 17.62 -8.61 -14.31
CA LEU A 176 16.38 -7.92 -14.57
C LEU A 176 16.13 -7.83 -16.08
N TYR A 177 14.97 -8.32 -16.52
CA TYR A 177 14.47 -8.17 -17.88
C TYR A 177 13.22 -7.27 -17.84
N THR A 178 13.18 -6.27 -18.71
CA THR A 178 12.00 -5.40 -18.86
C THR A 178 11.41 -5.59 -20.25
N LEU A 179 10.11 -5.83 -20.32
CA LEU A 179 9.40 -6.05 -21.57
C LEU A 179 7.98 -5.49 -21.49
N ASP A 180 7.42 -5.16 -22.68
CA ASP A 180 6.04 -4.73 -22.81
C ASP A 180 5.22 -5.82 -23.51
N LEU A 181 4.06 -6.14 -22.92
CA LEU A 181 3.06 -7.03 -23.50
C LEU A 181 1.87 -6.21 -24.03
N ALA A 182 1.25 -6.71 -25.10
CA ALA A 182 -0.10 -6.29 -25.42
C ALA A 182 -1.06 -7.07 -24.52
N THR A 183 -1.82 -6.40 -23.65
CA THR A 183 -2.85 -7.10 -22.88
C THR A 183 -3.99 -7.48 -23.79
N ALA A 184 -4.40 -8.75 -23.73
CA ALA A 184 -5.60 -9.21 -24.37
C ALA A 184 -6.79 -8.72 -23.54
N ASN A 185 -7.24 -7.51 -23.80
CA ASN A 185 -8.53 -7.09 -23.33
C ASN A 185 -9.62 -7.90 -24.00
N ALA A 186 -10.53 -8.45 -23.19
CA ALA A 186 -11.73 -9.08 -23.69
C ALA A 186 -12.33 -8.24 -24.82
N ALA A 187 -12.39 -8.81 -25.96
CA ALA A 187 -13.06 -8.54 -27.25
C ALA A 187 -13.47 -7.09 -27.65
N ASN A 188 -13.48 -6.09 -26.79
CA ASN A 188 -14.10 -4.78 -27.08
C ASN A 188 -13.33 -3.55 -26.61
N MET A 189 -12.11 -3.64 -26.15
CA MET A 189 -11.34 -2.46 -25.75
C MET A 189 -10.34 -2.04 -26.82
N ARG A 190 -10.40 -0.72 -27.09
CA ARG A 190 -9.54 0.02 -28.02
C ARG A 190 -8.06 -0.19 -27.72
N PRO A 191 -7.17 0.23 -28.62
CA PRO A 191 -5.89 -0.37 -28.92
C PRO A 191 -5.23 -0.96 -27.67
N ALA A 192 -4.85 -2.23 -27.78
CA ALA A 192 -4.31 -3.05 -26.72
C ALA A 192 -3.50 -2.23 -25.71
N ALA A 193 -3.99 -2.12 -24.48
CA ALA A 193 -3.21 -1.51 -23.43
C ALA A 193 -1.88 -2.26 -23.36
N ARG A 194 -0.78 -1.53 -23.21
CA ARG A 194 0.54 -2.14 -23.04
C ARG A 194 0.76 -2.36 -21.56
N MET A 195 0.98 -3.60 -21.20
CA MET A 195 1.38 -3.98 -19.85
C MET A 195 2.90 -4.15 -19.82
N ARG A 196 3.57 -3.46 -18.91
CA ARG A 196 4.99 -3.66 -18.65
C ARG A 196 5.18 -4.79 -17.66
N LEU A 197 6.17 -5.66 -17.94
CA LEU A 197 6.67 -6.65 -17.01
C LEU A 197 8.13 -6.38 -16.69
N ASN A 198 8.51 -6.55 -15.43
CA ASN A 198 9.88 -6.70 -15.00
C ASN A 198 10.04 -8.13 -14.46
N VAL A 199 10.99 -8.88 -15.02
CA VAL A 199 11.30 -10.26 -14.63
C VAL A 199 12.66 -10.27 -13.95
N TYR A 200 12.68 -10.68 -12.70
CA TYR A 200 13.90 -10.83 -11.90
C TYR A 200 14.23 -12.31 -11.80
N LEU A 201 15.40 -12.69 -12.25
CA LEU A 201 15.92 -14.05 -12.07
C LEU A 201 17.09 -14.03 -11.08
N PRO A 202 17.13 -14.97 -10.12
CA PRO A 202 18.24 -15.09 -9.19
C PRO A 202 19.59 -15.18 -9.90
N PRO A 203 20.72 -14.92 -9.22
CA PRO A 203 22.06 -15.11 -9.78
C PRO A 203 22.30 -16.56 -10.19
N GLY A 204 23.08 -16.78 -11.23
CA GLY A 204 23.48 -18.12 -11.69
C GLY A 204 22.65 -18.64 -12.86
N GLU A 205 22.78 -19.94 -13.11
CA GLU A 205 22.04 -20.69 -14.13
C GLU A 205 21.02 -21.61 -13.45
N HIS A 206 19.81 -21.65 -13.98
CA HIS A 206 18.72 -22.39 -13.37
C HIS A 206 18.18 -23.44 -14.33
N PRO A 207 18.24 -24.73 -13.99
CA PRO A 207 17.61 -25.79 -14.76
C PRO A 207 16.10 -25.60 -14.89
N ALA A 208 15.49 -26.23 -15.87
CA ALA A 208 14.04 -26.22 -16.03
C ALA A 208 13.35 -26.74 -14.77
N GLY A 209 12.31 -26.01 -14.32
CA GLY A 209 11.52 -26.35 -13.15
C GLY A 209 12.23 -26.21 -11.79
N SER A 210 13.40 -25.56 -11.73
CA SER A 210 14.17 -25.46 -10.46
C SER A 210 13.69 -24.30 -9.57
N LEU A 211 13.07 -23.26 -10.12
CA LEU A 211 12.67 -22.05 -9.39
C LEU A 211 11.18 -22.05 -8.99
N GLY A 212 10.87 -21.54 -7.81
CA GLY A 212 9.55 -20.98 -7.55
C GLY A 212 9.43 -19.59 -8.16
N CYS A 213 8.20 -19.10 -8.36
CA CYS A 213 7.96 -17.77 -8.90
C CYS A 213 6.99 -16.98 -8.02
N VAL A 214 7.30 -15.72 -7.76
CA VAL A 214 6.43 -14.78 -7.05
C VAL A 214 5.96 -13.71 -8.02
N LEU A 215 4.65 -13.57 -8.16
CA LEU A 215 3.99 -12.55 -8.97
C LEU A 215 3.64 -11.37 -8.05
N VAL A 216 4.15 -10.17 -8.33
CA VAL A 216 4.00 -8.99 -7.48
C VAL A 216 3.38 -7.85 -8.28
N ALA A 217 2.22 -7.37 -7.86
CA ALA A 217 1.61 -6.18 -8.45
C ALA A 217 2.15 -4.90 -7.80
N PRO A 218 2.15 -3.74 -8.50
CA PRO A 218 2.49 -2.46 -7.90
C PRO A 218 1.42 -2.01 -6.91
N ALA A 219 1.84 -1.53 -5.77
CA ALA A 219 1.00 -0.96 -4.72
C ALA A 219 0.71 0.54 -4.91
N GLY A 220 -0.03 1.15 -3.98
CA GLY A 220 -0.23 2.60 -3.91
C GLY A 220 -1.37 3.14 -4.78
N THR A 221 -2.32 2.30 -5.19
CA THR A 221 -3.53 2.74 -5.88
C THR A 221 -4.66 3.06 -4.89
N ASN A 222 -5.65 3.81 -5.37
CA ASN A 222 -6.88 4.10 -4.62
C ASN A 222 -7.95 3.01 -4.76
N LEU A 223 -7.60 1.81 -5.25
CA LEU A 223 -8.49 0.66 -5.47
C LEU A 223 -9.55 0.85 -6.59
N LEU A 224 -9.56 2.00 -7.26
CA LEU A 224 -10.39 2.31 -8.43
C LEU A 224 -9.56 2.49 -9.71
N THR A 225 -8.25 2.53 -9.57
CA THR A 225 -7.31 2.73 -10.68
C THR A 225 -6.21 1.68 -10.63
N GLY A 226 -5.59 1.45 -11.76
CA GLY A 226 -4.37 0.67 -11.87
C GLY A 226 -3.11 1.48 -11.51
N ASN A 227 -1.96 0.90 -11.80
CA ASN A 227 -0.67 1.54 -11.59
C ASN A 227 0.33 1.12 -12.67
N SER A 228 1.24 2.03 -13.04
CA SER A 228 2.28 1.76 -14.02
C SER A 228 3.59 1.29 -13.35
N LEU A 229 4.49 0.73 -14.15
CA LEU A 229 5.88 0.43 -13.77
C LEU A 229 6.88 1.35 -14.48
N ASP A 230 6.40 2.44 -15.10
CA ASP A 230 7.26 3.23 -16.00
C ASP A 230 8.42 3.92 -15.27
N ASP A 231 8.17 4.39 -14.04
CA ASP A 231 9.12 5.18 -13.25
C ASP A 231 9.54 4.48 -11.93
N ALA A 232 9.14 3.22 -11.72
CA ALA A 232 9.43 2.51 -10.47
C ALA A 232 9.84 1.07 -10.72
N THR A 233 10.91 0.64 -10.06
CA THR A 233 11.41 -0.74 -10.16
C THR A 233 10.78 -1.67 -9.12
N TYR A 234 10.22 -1.12 -8.05
CA TYR A 234 9.72 -1.88 -6.88
C TYR A 234 10.77 -2.83 -6.29
N HIS A 235 12.05 -2.43 -6.33
CA HIS A 235 13.15 -3.26 -5.86
C HIS A 235 12.99 -3.68 -4.40
N THR A 236 12.56 -2.77 -3.52
CA THR A 236 12.32 -3.07 -2.10
C THR A 236 11.30 -4.20 -1.89
N GLU A 237 10.33 -4.33 -2.79
CA GLU A 237 9.27 -5.35 -2.71
C GLU A 237 9.57 -6.62 -3.53
N THR A 238 10.59 -6.60 -4.40
CA THR A 238 10.87 -7.66 -5.36
C THR A 238 12.23 -8.34 -5.17
N LEU A 239 13.29 -7.54 -4.94
CA LEU A 239 14.65 -8.07 -4.81
C LEU A 239 14.82 -9.07 -3.67
N PRO A 240 14.22 -8.89 -2.47
CA PRO A 240 14.37 -9.87 -1.40
C PRO A 240 13.92 -11.27 -1.80
N TYR A 241 12.85 -11.40 -2.56
CA TYR A 241 12.41 -12.69 -3.08
C TYR A 241 13.39 -13.26 -4.14
N ALA A 242 13.91 -12.38 -5.01
CA ALA A 242 14.86 -12.81 -6.04
C ALA A 242 16.18 -13.27 -5.43
N VAL A 243 16.69 -12.55 -4.42
CA VAL A 243 17.88 -12.92 -3.65
C VAL A 243 17.64 -14.22 -2.87
N ALA A 244 16.43 -14.46 -2.38
CA ALA A 244 16.05 -15.71 -1.72
C ALA A 244 15.86 -16.91 -2.67
N GLY A 245 16.15 -16.74 -3.98
CA GLY A 245 16.15 -17.82 -4.97
C GLY A 245 14.80 -18.05 -5.67
N TYR A 246 13.91 -17.07 -5.70
CA TYR A 246 12.68 -17.11 -6.50
C TYR A 246 12.86 -16.32 -7.80
N ALA A 247 12.26 -16.76 -8.88
CA ALA A 247 11.93 -15.88 -9.98
C ALA A 247 10.85 -14.89 -9.49
N VAL A 248 10.96 -13.60 -9.83
CA VAL A 248 9.95 -12.61 -9.48
C VAL A 248 9.47 -11.93 -10.73
N VAL A 249 8.17 -11.76 -10.88
CA VAL A 249 7.60 -11.01 -11.99
C VAL A 249 6.69 -9.94 -11.44
N THR A 250 7.06 -8.67 -11.68
CA THR A 250 6.17 -7.55 -11.43
C THR A 250 5.57 -7.07 -12.73
N TYR A 251 4.35 -6.54 -12.68
CA TYR A 251 3.56 -6.20 -13.85
C TYR A 251 2.70 -4.95 -13.61
N SER A 252 2.63 -4.06 -14.61
CA SER A 252 1.75 -2.89 -14.53
C SER A 252 0.28 -3.29 -14.61
N LEU A 253 -0.59 -2.43 -14.08
CA LEU A 253 -2.03 -2.61 -14.05
C LEU A 253 -2.69 -1.62 -15.02
N ASP A 254 -3.63 -2.09 -15.81
CA ASP A 254 -4.45 -1.25 -16.70
C ASP A 254 -5.20 -0.20 -15.90
N GLY A 255 -5.42 0.96 -16.51
CA GLY A 255 -6.09 2.06 -15.85
C GLY A 255 -5.20 2.85 -14.89
N ALA A 256 -3.89 2.88 -15.12
CA ALA A 256 -3.00 3.79 -14.41
C ALA A 256 -3.38 5.25 -14.70
N LEU A 257 -3.22 6.11 -13.70
CA LEU A 257 -3.34 7.54 -13.90
C LEU A 257 -2.24 8.05 -14.83
N PRO A 258 -2.49 9.12 -15.60
CA PRO A 258 -1.44 9.74 -16.41
C PRO A 258 -0.23 10.15 -15.56
N ALA A 259 0.97 10.06 -16.11
CA ALA A 259 2.19 10.48 -15.43
C ALA A 259 2.06 11.94 -14.92
N GLY A 260 2.36 12.14 -13.63
CA GLY A 260 2.23 13.44 -12.97
C GLY A 260 0.80 13.84 -12.56
N SER A 261 -0.21 13.01 -12.83
CA SER A 261 -1.56 13.23 -12.30
C SER A 261 -1.62 12.82 -10.82
N ASP A 262 -2.23 13.68 -10.00
CA ASP A 262 -2.51 13.40 -8.58
C ASP A 262 -3.89 12.75 -8.38
N GLY A 263 -4.60 12.45 -9.47
CA GLY A 263 -5.97 11.91 -9.44
C GLY A 263 -7.04 12.92 -9.06
N SER A 264 -6.71 14.21 -8.99
CA SER A 264 -7.70 15.29 -8.70
C SER A 264 -8.60 15.60 -9.87
N SER A 265 -8.19 15.24 -11.11
CA SER A 265 -8.99 15.39 -12.31
C SER A 265 -10.05 14.28 -12.42
N ASP A 266 -11.33 14.65 -12.36
CA ASP A 266 -12.43 13.69 -12.55
C ASP A 266 -12.34 12.93 -13.88
N ASP A 267 -11.86 13.56 -14.94
CA ASP A 267 -11.77 12.94 -16.26
C ASP A 267 -10.61 11.95 -16.34
N ASP A 268 -9.50 12.23 -15.67
CA ASP A 268 -8.36 11.31 -15.57
C ASP A 268 -8.74 10.12 -14.69
N LEU A 269 -9.37 10.37 -13.56
CA LEU A 269 -9.86 9.33 -12.67
C LEU A 269 -10.90 8.43 -13.37
N ALA A 270 -11.84 9.00 -14.11
CA ALA A 270 -12.84 8.25 -14.84
C ALA A 270 -12.22 7.36 -15.94
N ARG A 271 -11.24 7.88 -16.69
CA ARG A 271 -10.52 7.09 -17.69
C ARG A 271 -9.74 5.94 -17.06
N ALA A 272 -9.04 6.23 -15.97
CA ALA A 272 -8.29 5.23 -15.22
C ALA A 272 -9.23 4.14 -14.68
N TYR A 273 -10.35 4.54 -14.06
CA TYR A 273 -11.37 3.61 -13.59
C TYR A 273 -11.90 2.70 -14.71
N LEU A 274 -12.23 3.26 -15.87
CA LEU A 274 -12.72 2.47 -17.00
C LEU A 274 -11.71 1.43 -17.47
N GLY A 275 -10.41 1.77 -17.49
CA GLY A 275 -9.35 0.82 -17.80
C GLY A 275 -9.21 -0.26 -16.73
N PHE A 276 -9.18 0.12 -15.47
CA PHE A 276 -9.01 -0.78 -14.34
C PHE A 276 -10.22 -1.71 -14.16
N SER A 277 -11.44 -1.18 -14.30
CA SER A 277 -12.66 -2.00 -14.21
C SER A 277 -12.77 -3.00 -15.35
N ALA A 278 -12.33 -2.62 -16.54
CA ALA A 278 -12.31 -3.51 -17.70
C ALA A 278 -11.24 -4.61 -17.61
N SER A 279 -10.17 -4.38 -16.84
CA SER A 279 -9.18 -5.40 -16.48
C SER A 279 -9.56 -6.23 -15.26
N PHE A 280 -10.82 -6.10 -14.79
CA PHE A 280 -11.33 -6.82 -13.62
C PHE A 280 -10.47 -6.57 -12.36
N ALA A 281 -10.26 -5.29 -12.04
CA ALA A 281 -9.42 -4.86 -10.92
C ALA A 281 -7.96 -5.38 -11.01
N GLY A 282 -7.40 -5.42 -12.23
CA GLY A 282 -6.04 -5.89 -12.48
C GLY A 282 -5.89 -7.41 -12.63
N LEU A 283 -6.95 -8.20 -12.48
CA LEU A 283 -6.90 -9.66 -12.65
C LEU A 283 -6.48 -10.08 -14.06
N ALA A 284 -6.85 -9.32 -15.09
CA ALA A 284 -6.40 -9.57 -16.46
C ALA A 284 -4.87 -9.45 -16.58
N ASN A 285 -4.28 -8.45 -15.92
CA ASN A 285 -2.84 -8.23 -15.89
C ASN A 285 -2.13 -9.35 -15.11
N ALA A 286 -2.64 -9.69 -13.91
CA ALA A 286 -2.09 -10.77 -13.09
C ALA A 286 -2.10 -12.12 -13.85
N ARG A 287 -3.21 -12.45 -14.53
CA ARG A 287 -3.31 -13.66 -15.34
C ARG A 287 -2.37 -13.63 -16.54
N ALA A 288 -2.24 -12.49 -17.23
CA ALA A 288 -1.29 -12.37 -18.35
C ALA A 288 0.16 -12.57 -17.86
N ALA A 289 0.51 -12.05 -16.70
CA ALA A 289 1.82 -12.29 -16.09
C ALA A 289 2.04 -13.78 -15.75
N LEU A 290 1.04 -14.47 -15.20
CA LEU A 290 1.11 -15.91 -14.94
C LEU A 290 1.28 -16.71 -16.24
N GLU A 291 0.50 -16.43 -17.28
CA GLU A 291 0.61 -17.10 -18.59
C GLU A 291 1.99 -16.84 -19.21
N PHE A 292 2.52 -15.63 -19.08
CA PHE A 292 3.89 -15.32 -19.52
C PHE A 292 4.92 -16.19 -18.81
N VAL A 293 4.83 -16.31 -17.49
CA VAL A 293 5.74 -17.18 -16.69
C VAL A 293 5.70 -18.61 -17.21
N LEU A 294 4.52 -19.16 -17.40
CA LEU A 294 4.34 -20.54 -17.88
C LEU A 294 4.85 -20.75 -19.29
N ALA A 295 4.78 -19.74 -20.16
CA ALA A 295 5.17 -19.85 -21.55
C ALA A 295 6.65 -19.52 -21.81
N ARG A 296 7.28 -18.66 -21.01
CA ARG A 296 8.58 -18.04 -21.31
C ARG A 296 9.65 -18.24 -20.26
N LEU A 297 9.32 -18.78 -19.08
CA LEU A 297 10.28 -19.04 -18.01
C LEU A 297 10.35 -20.54 -17.70
N PRO A 298 11.01 -21.33 -18.57
CA PRO A 298 11.08 -22.80 -18.40
C PRO A 298 11.76 -23.24 -17.09
N GLN A 299 12.57 -22.37 -16.48
CA GLN A 299 13.20 -22.61 -15.18
C GLN A 299 12.22 -22.54 -14.01
N VAL A 300 11.01 -22.00 -14.20
CA VAL A 300 9.97 -21.94 -13.15
C VAL A 300 9.20 -23.27 -13.09
N ASP A 301 9.06 -23.82 -11.88
CA ASP A 301 8.16 -24.94 -11.60
C ASP A 301 6.71 -24.46 -11.56
N PRO A 302 5.82 -24.92 -12.45
CA PRO A 302 4.40 -24.52 -12.46
C PRO A 302 3.66 -24.85 -11.16
N ARG A 303 4.17 -25.76 -10.35
CA ARG A 303 3.61 -26.14 -9.06
C ARG A 303 4.07 -25.22 -7.92
N ARG A 304 4.87 -24.20 -8.22
CA ARG A 304 5.47 -23.28 -7.23
C ARG A 304 5.34 -21.83 -7.66
N ILE A 305 4.11 -21.43 -8.02
CA ILE A 305 3.78 -20.05 -8.39
C ILE A 305 2.93 -19.44 -7.29
N PHE A 306 3.32 -18.26 -6.84
CA PHE A 306 2.75 -17.53 -5.72
C PHE A 306 2.36 -16.13 -6.13
N ALA A 307 1.32 -15.56 -5.53
CA ALA A 307 1.00 -14.14 -5.64
C ALA A 307 1.42 -13.44 -4.35
N ALA A 308 2.01 -12.25 -4.47
CA ALA A 308 2.35 -11.42 -3.33
C ALA A 308 2.01 -9.95 -3.59
N GLY A 309 1.72 -9.20 -2.53
CA GLY A 309 1.50 -7.77 -2.67
C GLY A 309 1.24 -7.07 -1.34
N HIS A 310 1.47 -5.75 -1.36
CA HIS A 310 1.27 -4.85 -0.23
C HIS A 310 0.10 -3.90 -0.51
N SER A 311 -0.69 -3.58 0.51
CA SER A 311 -1.77 -2.58 0.39
C SER A 311 -2.75 -2.94 -0.74
N SER A 312 -2.96 -2.08 -1.73
CA SER A 312 -3.79 -2.35 -2.90
C SER A 312 -3.31 -3.56 -3.72
N ALA A 313 -2.00 -3.79 -3.80
CA ALA A 313 -1.45 -5.00 -4.42
C ALA A 313 -1.71 -6.26 -3.58
N GLY A 314 -1.76 -6.15 -2.25
CA GLY A 314 -2.20 -7.23 -1.36
C GLY A 314 -3.67 -7.59 -1.57
N THR A 315 -4.51 -6.58 -1.80
CA THR A 315 -5.91 -6.77 -2.22
C THR A 315 -6.00 -7.57 -3.53
N LEU A 316 -5.19 -7.17 -4.54
CA LEU A 316 -5.15 -7.89 -5.82
C LEU A 316 -4.58 -9.31 -5.66
N ALA A 317 -3.58 -9.54 -4.81
CA ALA A 317 -3.04 -10.88 -4.56
C ALA A 317 -4.12 -11.83 -4.01
N LEU A 318 -4.97 -11.35 -3.08
CA LEU A 318 -6.12 -12.10 -2.57
C LEU A 318 -7.17 -12.34 -3.66
N LEU A 319 -7.55 -11.31 -4.43
CA LEU A 319 -8.45 -11.45 -5.57
C LEU A 319 -7.92 -12.46 -6.59
N PHE A 320 -6.61 -12.44 -6.85
CA PHE A 320 -6.02 -13.39 -7.78
C PHE A 320 -6.09 -14.83 -7.25
N ALA A 321 -5.88 -15.03 -5.96
CA ALA A 321 -6.04 -16.34 -5.31
C ALA A 321 -7.50 -16.86 -5.32
N GLU A 322 -8.48 -15.97 -5.40
CA GLU A 322 -9.91 -16.32 -5.58
C GLU A 322 -10.24 -16.77 -7.00
N HIS A 323 -9.49 -16.30 -7.99
CA HIS A 323 -9.82 -16.45 -9.40
C HIS A 323 -8.90 -17.41 -10.17
N ASP A 324 -7.74 -17.81 -9.58
CA ASP A 324 -6.81 -18.70 -10.26
C ASP A 324 -6.27 -19.79 -9.32
N THR A 325 -6.72 -21.01 -9.54
CA THR A 325 -6.35 -22.19 -8.70
C THR A 325 -4.94 -22.71 -8.97
N ARG A 326 -4.23 -22.16 -9.94
CA ARG A 326 -2.84 -22.52 -10.24
C ARG A 326 -1.86 -21.92 -9.22
N LEU A 327 -2.29 -20.89 -8.49
CA LEU A 327 -1.50 -20.34 -7.39
C LEU A 327 -1.35 -21.36 -6.27
N LYS A 328 -0.13 -21.51 -5.76
CA LYS A 328 0.24 -22.43 -4.69
C LYS A 328 0.49 -21.75 -3.36
N GLY A 329 0.28 -20.45 -3.30
CA GLY A 329 0.25 -19.62 -2.11
C GLY A 329 -0.02 -18.17 -2.44
N CYS A 330 -0.55 -17.46 -1.46
CA CYS A 330 -0.87 -16.04 -1.52
C CYS A 330 -0.28 -15.33 -0.31
N VAL A 331 0.47 -14.26 -0.54
CA VAL A 331 1.04 -13.38 0.48
C VAL A 331 0.39 -12.01 0.37
N ALA A 332 -0.27 -11.55 1.42
CA ALA A 332 -0.90 -10.24 1.43
C ALA A 332 -0.46 -9.44 2.67
N TYR A 333 0.24 -8.33 2.42
CA TYR A 333 0.67 -7.40 3.45
C TYR A 333 -0.31 -6.24 3.52
N ALA A 334 -0.89 -6.01 4.68
CA ALA A 334 -1.84 -4.92 4.95
C ALA A 334 -2.89 -4.71 3.83
N PRO A 335 -3.58 -5.78 3.35
CA PRO A 335 -4.53 -5.68 2.24
C PRO A 335 -5.82 -4.97 2.67
N GLN A 336 -6.43 -4.19 1.77
CA GLN A 336 -7.81 -3.78 1.94
C GLN A 336 -8.74 -4.94 1.53
N THR A 337 -9.42 -5.54 2.50
CA THR A 337 -10.24 -6.73 2.27
C THR A 337 -11.71 -6.42 1.94
N ASP A 338 -12.15 -5.18 2.20
CA ASP A 338 -13.51 -4.68 1.95
C ASP A 338 -13.46 -3.34 1.23
N VAL A 339 -13.26 -3.36 -0.08
CA VAL A 339 -13.16 -2.17 -0.94
C VAL A 339 -14.46 -1.37 -0.93
N GLU A 340 -15.62 -2.06 -0.95
CA GLU A 340 -16.93 -1.41 -0.94
C GLU A 340 -17.14 -0.57 0.32
N GLN A 341 -16.82 -1.11 1.50
CA GLN A 341 -16.97 -0.39 2.75
C GLN A 341 -15.94 0.73 2.88
N HIS A 342 -14.70 0.46 2.53
CA HIS A 342 -13.60 1.42 2.59
C HIS A 342 -13.89 2.68 1.76
N LEU A 343 -14.44 2.49 0.56
CA LEU A 343 -14.73 3.57 -0.37
C LEU A 343 -16.19 4.07 -0.28
N SER A 344 -16.98 3.65 0.69
CA SER A 344 -18.44 3.83 0.73
C SER A 344 -18.90 5.27 0.50
N LEU A 345 -18.26 6.26 1.14
CA LEU A 345 -18.58 7.67 0.93
C LEU A 345 -18.26 8.13 -0.49
N MET A 346 -17.07 7.77 -1.00
CA MET A 346 -16.64 8.14 -2.34
C MET A 346 -17.50 7.45 -3.41
N LEU A 347 -17.86 6.18 -3.20
CA LEU A 347 -18.77 5.46 -4.10
C LEU A 347 -20.13 6.12 -4.21
N GLY A 348 -20.68 6.63 -3.10
CA GLY A 348 -21.93 7.40 -3.10
C GLY A 348 -21.85 8.65 -3.99
N LEU A 349 -20.75 9.39 -3.92
CA LEU A 349 -20.53 10.60 -4.72
C LEU A 349 -20.29 10.26 -6.20
N LEU A 350 -19.41 9.32 -6.49
CA LEU A 350 -19.04 8.95 -7.86
C LEU A 350 -20.19 8.28 -8.61
N ALA A 351 -21.01 7.47 -7.93
CA ALA A 351 -22.17 6.80 -8.51
C ALA A 351 -23.26 7.81 -8.99
N MET A 352 -23.28 9.03 -8.42
CA MET A 352 -24.19 10.10 -8.87
C MET A 352 -23.74 10.72 -10.19
N THR A 353 -22.53 10.43 -10.65
CA THR A 353 -22.01 10.89 -11.92
C THR A 353 -22.13 9.79 -12.96
N ASN A 354 -22.30 10.15 -14.24
CA ASN A 354 -22.32 9.16 -15.32
C ASN A 354 -20.90 8.72 -15.77
N LYS A 355 -19.86 9.17 -15.06
CA LYS A 355 -18.46 8.91 -15.42
C LYS A 355 -17.96 7.54 -14.95
N PHE A 356 -18.60 6.95 -13.92
CA PHE A 356 -18.16 5.73 -13.25
C PHE A 356 -19.23 4.63 -13.30
N PRO A 357 -19.51 4.08 -14.49
CA PRO A 357 -20.59 3.09 -14.64
C PRO A 357 -20.30 1.83 -13.80
N GLY A 358 -21.30 1.39 -13.03
CA GLY A 358 -21.22 0.15 -12.25
C GLY A 358 -20.21 0.19 -11.09
N ILE A 359 -19.79 1.37 -10.61
CA ILE A 359 -18.71 1.51 -9.61
C ILE A 359 -19.01 0.78 -8.30
N VAL A 360 -20.28 0.74 -7.86
CA VAL A 360 -20.66 0.04 -6.62
C VAL A 360 -20.54 -1.46 -6.79
N ASP A 361 -21.02 -1.99 -7.91
CA ASP A 361 -20.88 -3.41 -8.24
C ASP A 361 -19.41 -3.81 -8.41
N PHE A 362 -18.62 -2.93 -9.04
CA PHE A 362 -17.18 -3.11 -9.17
C PHE A 362 -16.49 -3.18 -7.81
N ALA A 363 -16.75 -2.22 -6.91
CA ALA A 363 -16.15 -2.18 -5.58
C ALA A 363 -16.49 -3.43 -4.74
N ARG A 364 -17.72 -3.93 -4.84
CA ARG A 364 -18.12 -5.20 -4.19
C ARG A 364 -17.38 -6.39 -4.77
N ARG A 365 -17.33 -6.52 -6.09
CA ARG A 365 -16.65 -7.62 -6.77
C ARG A 365 -15.14 -7.61 -6.55
N SER A 366 -14.54 -6.43 -6.41
CA SER A 366 -13.12 -6.27 -6.09
C SER A 366 -12.78 -6.31 -4.60
N SER A 367 -13.77 -6.59 -3.73
CA SER A 367 -13.55 -6.81 -2.30
C SER A 367 -13.24 -8.29 -2.03
N PRO A 368 -12.04 -8.66 -1.56
CA PRO A 368 -11.67 -10.06 -1.29
C PRO A 368 -12.67 -10.79 -0.37
N LYS A 369 -13.30 -10.10 0.58
CA LYS A 369 -14.32 -10.69 1.44
C LYS A 369 -15.51 -11.27 0.69
N THR A 370 -15.81 -10.76 -0.53
CA THR A 370 -17.02 -11.17 -1.29
C THR A 370 -16.90 -12.60 -1.80
N HIS A 371 -15.69 -13.01 -2.18
CA HIS A 371 -15.44 -14.34 -2.75
C HIS A 371 -14.43 -15.16 -1.93
N ILE A 372 -14.26 -14.85 -0.65
CA ILE A 372 -13.29 -15.45 0.26
C ILE A 372 -13.25 -17.00 0.21
N ALA A 373 -14.41 -17.65 0.05
CA ALA A 373 -14.51 -19.11 -0.05
C ALA A 373 -13.87 -19.71 -1.32
N ARG A 374 -13.52 -18.87 -2.29
CA ARG A 374 -12.84 -19.29 -3.53
C ARG A 374 -11.31 -19.39 -3.38
N ILE A 375 -10.72 -18.81 -2.33
CA ILE A 375 -9.29 -18.98 -2.05
C ILE A 375 -9.02 -20.45 -1.71
N LYS A 376 -8.17 -21.12 -2.51
CA LYS A 376 -7.85 -22.55 -2.38
C LYS A 376 -6.37 -22.83 -2.07
N CYS A 377 -5.51 -21.83 -2.16
CA CYS A 377 -4.09 -21.96 -1.83
C CYS A 377 -3.80 -21.54 -0.39
N PRO A 378 -2.75 -22.03 0.26
CA PRO A 378 -2.24 -21.49 1.51
C PRO A 378 -2.10 -19.98 1.45
N THR A 379 -2.46 -19.29 2.53
CA THR A 379 -2.51 -17.82 2.56
C THR A 379 -1.76 -17.27 3.76
N PHE A 380 -0.84 -16.35 3.51
CA PHE A 380 -0.08 -15.61 4.50
C PHE A 380 -0.61 -14.18 4.56
N LEU A 381 -1.05 -13.75 5.74
CA LEU A 381 -1.53 -12.41 6.02
C LEU A 381 -0.62 -11.74 7.03
N PHE A 382 -0.21 -10.51 6.73
CA PHE A 382 0.68 -9.73 7.58
C PHE A 382 0.21 -8.28 7.70
N TRP A 383 0.29 -7.70 8.91
CA TRP A 383 0.05 -6.27 9.15
C TRP A 383 0.71 -5.80 10.44
N ALA A 384 0.90 -4.48 10.58
CA ALA A 384 1.28 -3.85 11.84
C ALA A 384 0.04 -3.41 12.61
N ALA A 385 0.09 -3.45 13.94
CA ALA A 385 -1.01 -3.01 14.79
C ALA A 385 -1.18 -1.48 14.79
N ASP A 386 -0.12 -0.74 14.45
CA ASP A 386 -0.12 0.72 14.32
C ASP A 386 -0.34 1.22 12.88
N ASP A 387 -0.81 0.35 11.96
CA ASP A 387 -1.12 0.74 10.58
C ASP A 387 -2.23 1.80 10.56
N SER A 388 -1.87 3.02 10.11
CA SER A 388 -2.76 4.18 10.05
C SER A 388 -3.44 4.35 8.69
N VAL A 389 -3.10 3.51 7.70
CA VAL A 389 -3.63 3.58 6.32
C VAL A 389 -4.72 2.54 6.08
N VAL A 390 -4.46 1.29 6.46
CA VAL A 390 -5.44 0.20 6.38
C VAL A 390 -5.73 -0.31 7.78
N ALA A 391 -6.98 -0.15 8.21
CA ALA A 391 -7.40 -0.53 9.55
C ALA A 391 -7.18 -2.04 9.82
N PRO A 392 -6.38 -2.41 10.84
CA PRO A 392 -6.05 -3.80 11.16
C PRO A 392 -7.27 -4.69 11.42
N GLU A 393 -8.36 -4.10 11.94
CA GLU A 393 -9.59 -4.82 12.28
C GLU A 393 -10.23 -5.50 11.07
N GLY A 394 -10.21 -4.83 9.91
CA GLY A 394 -10.74 -5.39 8.65
C GLY A 394 -9.94 -6.62 8.19
N ILE A 395 -8.62 -6.56 8.32
CA ILE A 395 -7.72 -7.68 7.97
C ILE A 395 -7.90 -8.82 8.97
N GLN A 396 -7.99 -8.53 10.26
CA GLN A 396 -8.21 -9.52 11.31
C GLN A 396 -9.53 -10.25 11.14
N GLN A 397 -10.60 -9.53 10.81
CA GLN A 397 -11.91 -10.14 10.53
C GLN A 397 -11.84 -11.05 9.29
N PHE A 398 -11.17 -10.59 8.23
CA PHE A 398 -10.95 -11.41 7.03
C PHE A 398 -10.15 -12.68 7.36
N ALA A 399 -9.05 -12.57 8.12
CA ALA A 399 -8.23 -13.69 8.55
C ALA A 399 -9.03 -14.71 9.36
N THR A 400 -9.87 -14.23 10.28
CA THR A 400 -10.77 -15.08 11.08
C THR A 400 -11.77 -15.83 10.19
N ASN A 401 -12.39 -15.12 9.25
CA ASN A 401 -13.37 -15.72 8.34
C ASN A 401 -12.70 -16.75 7.42
N LEU A 402 -11.53 -16.43 6.85
CA LEU A 402 -10.79 -17.37 6.01
C LEU A 402 -10.33 -18.59 6.80
N GLY A 403 -9.84 -18.40 8.03
CA GLY A 403 -9.42 -19.47 8.93
C GLY A 403 -10.57 -20.40 9.34
N SER A 404 -11.82 -19.90 9.35
CA SER A 404 -13.00 -20.74 9.57
C SER A 404 -13.35 -21.64 8.38
N LEU A 405 -12.91 -21.28 7.18
CA LEU A 405 -13.16 -22.01 5.94
C LEU A 405 -12.04 -23.00 5.61
N ARG A 406 -10.81 -22.74 6.13
CA ARG A 406 -9.62 -23.54 5.82
C ARG A 406 -8.53 -23.37 6.90
N GLN A 407 -7.68 -24.38 7.06
CA GLN A 407 -6.68 -24.40 8.13
C GLN A 407 -5.29 -23.87 7.72
N ASP A 408 -5.01 -23.72 6.44
CA ASP A 408 -3.71 -23.29 5.90
C ASP A 408 -3.63 -21.75 5.75
N VAL A 409 -4.11 -21.05 6.76
CA VAL A 409 -4.01 -19.60 6.89
C VAL A 409 -2.98 -19.26 7.95
N THR A 410 -1.92 -18.58 7.54
CA THR A 410 -0.87 -18.09 8.44
C THR A 410 -1.05 -16.60 8.67
N VAL A 411 -1.15 -16.19 9.92
CA VAL A 411 -1.25 -14.79 10.32
C VAL A 411 0.01 -14.39 11.08
N LYS A 412 0.62 -13.29 10.68
CA LYS A 412 1.74 -12.65 11.37
C LYS A 412 1.43 -11.18 11.59
N THR A 413 1.69 -10.67 12.77
CA THR A 413 1.50 -9.27 13.12
C THR A 413 2.68 -8.74 13.89
N VAL A 414 2.94 -7.45 13.76
CA VAL A 414 3.91 -6.72 14.56
C VAL A 414 3.22 -5.56 15.27
N ALA A 415 3.76 -5.14 16.40
CA ALA A 415 3.17 -4.07 17.20
C ALA A 415 3.31 -2.70 16.52
N THR A 416 4.44 -2.49 15.83
CA THR A 416 4.80 -1.20 15.23
C THR A 416 5.46 -1.39 13.87
N GLY A 417 5.60 -0.31 13.11
CA GLY A 417 6.23 -0.29 11.79
C GLY A 417 5.34 0.34 10.73
N GLU A 418 4.15 0.81 11.12
CA GLU A 418 3.25 1.50 10.22
C GLU A 418 2.88 0.65 8.99
N HIS A 419 2.25 1.30 8.00
CA HIS A 419 1.71 0.62 6.81
C HIS A 419 2.80 -0.01 5.92
N TYR A 420 3.90 0.70 5.65
CA TYR A 420 4.91 0.28 4.67
C TYR A 420 6.15 -0.35 5.33
N ASN A 421 6.72 0.30 6.34
CA ASN A 421 7.99 -0.15 6.92
C ASN A 421 7.87 -1.53 7.58
N SER A 422 6.71 -1.85 8.18
CA SER A 422 6.44 -3.17 8.74
C SER A 422 6.51 -4.29 7.69
N MET A 423 6.04 -4.03 6.48
CA MET A 423 6.14 -4.97 5.36
C MET A 423 7.59 -5.17 4.94
N VAL A 424 8.35 -4.06 4.78
CA VAL A 424 9.77 -4.13 4.39
C VAL A 424 10.57 -4.91 5.43
N ASN A 425 10.37 -4.58 6.71
CA ASN A 425 11.06 -5.23 7.83
C ASN A 425 10.11 -5.36 9.03
N PRO A 426 9.70 -6.59 9.46
CA PRO A 426 10.21 -7.91 9.02
C PRO A 426 9.31 -8.65 8.00
N GLY A 427 8.23 -8.03 7.50
CA GLY A 427 7.15 -8.71 6.79
C GLY A 427 7.61 -9.58 5.62
N ILE A 428 8.47 -9.05 4.72
CA ILE A 428 8.95 -9.78 3.53
C ILE A 428 9.80 -10.98 3.96
N GLY A 429 10.70 -10.81 4.94
CA GLY A 429 11.52 -11.90 5.46
C GLY A 429 10.67 -13.06 6.00
N LEU A 430 9.65 -12.73 6.80
CA LEU A 430 8.72 -13.74 7.34
C LEU A 430 7.93 -14.48 6.25
N ALA A 431 7.53 -13.79 5.18
CA ALA A 431 6.84 -14.41 4.06
C ALA A 431 7.77 -15.32 3.24
N ILE A 432 9.03 -14.92 3.04
CA ILE A 432 10.03 -15.76 2.36
C ILE A 432 10.25 -17.07 3.13
N GLU A 433 10.40 -17.00 4.45
CA GLU A 433 10.52 -18.21 5.28
C GLU A 433 9.26 -19.09 5.21
N TRP A 434 8.07 -18.48 5.22
CA TRP A 434 6.83 -19.21 5.02
C TRP A 434 6.77 -19.92 3.65
N LEU A 435 7.16 -19.24 2.57
CA LEU A 435 7.22 -19.83 1.22
C LEU A 435 8.22 -20.98 1.12
N LYS A 436 9.36 -20.91 1.84
CA LYS A 436 10.33 -22.01 1.94
C LYS A 436 9.72 -23.22 2.67
N GLY A 437 8.90 -22.99 3.69
CA GLY A 437 8.16 -24.04 4.40
C GLY A 437 7.19 -24.80 3.48
N LEU A 438 6.42 -24.11 2.64
CA LEU A 438 5.54 -24.72 1.66
C LEU A 438 6.31 -25.64 0.67
N ARG A 439 7.55 -25.28 0.33
CA ARG A 439 8.42 -26.11 -0.51
C ARG A 439 8.76 -27.44 0.16
N GLY A 440 9.06 -27.42 1.45
CA GLY A 440 9.40 -28.62 2.22
C GLY A 440 8.22 -29.60 2.32
N GLU A 441 7.03 -29.09 2.59
CA GLU A 441 5.80 -29.90 2.64
C GLU A 441 5.43 -30.52 1.30
N GLN A 442 5.54 -29.77 0.20
CA GLN A 442 5.29 -30.28 -1.15
C GLN A 442 6.27 -31.37 -1.57
N ALA A 443 7.54 -31.28 -1.17
CA ALA A 443 8.53 -32.30 -1.43
C ALA A 443 8.26 -33.58 -0.63
N ALA A 444 7.76 -33.46 0.60
CA ALA A 444 7.40 -34.61 1.43
C ALA A 444 6.19 -35.36 0.87
N VAL A 445 5.15 -34.64 0.40
CA VAL A 445 3.96 -35.25 -0.24
C VAL A 445 4.33 -35.96 -1.55
N ALA A 446 5.20 -35.37 -2.37
CA ALA A 446 5.62 -35.96 -3.63
C ALA A 446 6.43 -37.28 -3.46
N VAL A 447 7.12 -37.45 -2.33
CA VAL A 447 7.84 -38.70 -2.01
C VAL A 447 6.87 -39.79 -1.58
N ASP A 448 5.74 -39.46 -0.94
CA ASP A 448 4.74 -40.43 -0.48
C ASP A 448 3.82 -40.92 -1.62
N GLU A 449 3.68 -40.14 -2.71
CA GLU A 449 2.94 -40.55 -3.91
C GLU A 449 3.73 -41.40 -4.92
N SER A 450 4.99 -41.69 -4.66
CA SER A 450 5.76 -42.59 -5.51
C SER A 450 5.17 -44.02 -5.43
N PRO A 451 4.77 -44.64 -6.56
CA PRO A 451 4.16 -45.96 -6.52
C PRO A 451 5.16 -46.94 -5.88
N SER A 452 4.69 -47.61 -4.82
CA SER A 452 5.43 -48.74 -4.26
C SER A 452 5.57 -49.80 -5.36
N GLU A 453 6.73 -49.93 -5.92
CA GLU A 453 7.08 -51.10 -6.74
C GLU A 453 6.92 -52.34 -5.83
N THR A 454 5.80 -53.01 -6.01
CA THR A 454 5.58 -54.33 -5.42
C THR A 454 6.36 -55.34 -6.22
N PRO A 455 7.13 -56.23 -5.61
CA PRO A 455 8.00 -57.22 -6.26
C PRO A 455 7.21 -58.29 -7.01
#